data_3074b5b7d6bbdf556615798ad51228a1
#
_entry.id   3074b5b7d6bbdf556615798ad51228a1
#
_cell.length_a   1.000
_cell.length_b   1.000
_cell.length_c   1.000
_cell.angle_alpha   90.00
_cell.angle_beta   90.00
_cell.angle_gamma   90.00
#
_symmetry.space_group_name_H-M   'P 1'
#
loop_
_entity.id
_entity.type
_entity.pdbx_description
1 polymer ?
#
loop_
_entity_poly.entity_id
_entity_poly.type
_entity_poly.pdbx_seq_one_letter_code
_entity_poly.pdbx_strand_id
1 'polypeptide(L)'
;MKVKSLKVLLTTCLAALSIGVFAQVDYNQAAFAKYGKDATEREKNFKAYSFFNEEYASKNYPMATLHLKQLTQSIPAVHQNLYIKGLMIYNNLISTAKTAEQKKTYIDSLMILHNLRMENYGNDAKRGKPYIMGEILKDYLNYYQDDHKKIIDMVDKTLKEVGPKIDVEILPAYFNYLVEAYKADKIDTEIVLSEYDKLSTTADASTSPAKDGAKSTIDQLLMQSGAASCENLEQIFKPQYEANPNDKELISKIIRTLARAQCSSDFQLMLAEKHYSIDPSSSAAANLAYAFEKKGEFDKAIQYYNEAINKEPDNKNKVSFALSGAGMAVVNSRLSDAVKFARKALEINSEEGLAYFLLAQAQAQSVGGCGAFEKQAAFWVVVDNLQRARNLVSGEYLQKVNESIANFSRYFPTAEEIFFNDLKPGSSYTVNCGAVSGTTTIRAKR
;
A
#
# COMPACT_ATOMS: atom_id res chain seq x y z
N MET A 1 33.91 42.19 -59.55
CA MET A 1 33.43 43.57 -59.87
C MET A 1 32.86 44.23 -58.63
N LYS A 2 33.47 45.44 -58.28
CA LYS A 2 32.98 46.50 -57.34
C LYS A 2 32.82 46.14 -55.86
N VAL A 3 33.79 46.31 -54.98
CA VAL A 3 34.38 47.50 -54.30
C VAL A 3 33.41 48.68 -54.12
N LYS A 4 33.11 48.98 -52.82
CA LYS A 4 32.86 50.31 -52.24
C LYS A 4 32.21 50.14 -50.89
N SER A 5 32.53 50.79 -49.80
CA SER A 5 33.64 51.73 -49.39
C SER A 5 33.45 51.92 -47.88
N LEU A 6 34.56 51.95 -47.23
CA LEU A 6 34.79 52.36 -45.84
C LEU A 6 34.24 53.78 -45.63
N LYS A 7 33.39 54.01 -44.63
CA LYS A 7 33.20 55.33 -44.01
C LYS A 7 33.39 55.23 -42.51
N VAL A 8 34.55 55.66 -42.08
CA VAL A 8 34.90 56.07 -40.73
C VAL A 8 34.03 57.26 -40.38
N LEU A 9 33.26 57.12 -39.29
CA LEU A 9 32.72 58.32 -38.60
C LEU A 9 33.21 58.24 -37.15
N LEU A 10 34.21 59.01 -36.87
CA LEU A 10 34.60 59.46 -35.53
C LEU A 10 33.44 60.27 -34.96
N THR A 11 32.84 59.81 -33.87
CA THR A 11 31.96 60.60 -33.05
C THR A 11 32.37 60.43 -31.60
N THR A 12 33.04 61.42 -31.12
CA THR A 12 33.21 61.98 -29.75
C THR A 12 32.60 61.16 -28.61
N CYS A 13 33.48 60.64 -27.74
CA CYS A 13 33.18 60.24 -26.37
C CYS A 13 32.59 61.41 -25.60
N LEU A 14 31.27 61.42 -25.38
CA LEU A 14 30.69 62.06 -24.23
C LEU A 14 30.67 60.97 -23.13
N ALA A 15 31.57 61.07 -22.18
CA ALA A 15 31.51 60.39 -20.90
C ALA A 15 30.27 60.94 -20.13
N ALA A 16 29.10 60.35 -20.36
CA ALA A 16 28.04 60.46 -19.43
C ALA A 16 28.39 59.60 -18.21
N LEU A 17 28.90 60.22 -17.18
CA LEU A 17 28.90 59.73 -15.81
C LEU A 17 27.42 59.46 -15.47
N SER A 18 26.89 58.29 -15.81
CA SER A 18 25.71 57.78 -15.19
C SER A 18 26.10 57.46 -13.74
N ILE A 19 25.87 58.42 -12.85
CA ILE A 19 25.72 58.17 -11.43
C ILE A 19 24.52 57.21 -11.36
N GLY A 20 24.82 55.91 -11.31
CA GLY A 20 23.81 54.91 -10.99
C GLY A 20 23.31 55.23 -9.59
N VAL A 21 22.16 55.86 -9.53
CA VAL A 21 21.40 55.96 -8.30
C VAL A 21 21.07 54.48 -8.00
N PHE A 22 21.88 53.84 -7.18
CA PHE A 22 21.50 52.61 -6.53
C PHE A 22 20.25 52.99 -5.71
N ALA A 23 19.07 52.67 -6.23
CA ALA A 23 17.84 52.84 -5.48
C ALA A 23 18.03 52.06 -4.17
N GLN A 24 18.18 52.81 -3.08
CA GLN A 24 18.32 52.25 -1.76
C GLN A 24 17.04 51.42 -1.49
N VAL A 25 17.18 50.12 -1.27
CA VAL A 25 16.03 49.24 -1.03
C VAL A 25 15.30 49.78 0.21
N ASP A 26 14.04 50.12 0.04
CA ASP A 26 13.20 50.55 1.16
C ASP A 26 12.64 49.33 1.91
N TYR A 27 13.28 48.99 3.00
CA TYR A 27 12.87 47.85 3.86
C TYR A 27 11.60 48.14 4.69
N ASN A 28 10.99 49.32 4.60
CA ASN A 28 9.68 49.59 5.20
C ASN A 28 8.52 49.02 4.39
N GLN A 29 8.74 48.65 3.13
CA GLN A 29 7.70 48.09 2.28
C GLN A 29 7.14 46.77 2.86
N ALA A 30 5.84 46.53 2.65
CA ALA A 30 5.14 45.35 3.13
C ALA A 30 5.79 44.02 2.70
N ALA A 31 6.43 43.98 1.53
CA ALA A 31 7.16 42.82 1.02
C ALA A 31 8.28 42.32 1.97
N PHE A 32 8.86 43.23 2.77
CA PHE A 32 9.92 42.92 3.73
C PHE A 32 9.40 42.63 5.15
N ALA A 33 8.10 42.79 5.42
CA ALA A 33 7.53 42.64 6.77
C ALA A 33 7.89 41.29 7.44
N LYS A 34 7.98 40.22 6.68
CA LYS A 34 8.35 38.87 7.19
C LYS A 34 9.81 38.76 7.66
N TYR A 35 10.66 39.73 7.41
CA TYR A 35 12.08 39.70 7.78
C TYR A 35 12.36 40.44 9.11
N GLY A 36 11.38 41.07 9.73
CA GLY A 36 11.59 41.72 11.02
C GLY A 36 10.56 42.78 11.37
N LYS A 37 10.70 43.36 12.54
CA LYS A 37 9.76 44.34 13.11
C LYS A 37 9.95 45.76 12.52
N ASP A 38 11.19 46.12 12.26
CA ASP A 38 11.57 47.44 11.74
C ASP A 38 12.51 47.33 10.53
N ALA A 39 12.80 48.44 9.87
CA ALA A 39 13.62 48.48 8.65
C ALA A 39 15.03 47.93 8.87
N THR A 40 15.65 48.19 10.02
CA THR A 40 16.99 47.72 10.35
C THR A 40 17.06 46.20 10.52
N GLU A 41 16.09 45.64 11.27
CA GLU A 41 15.98 44.20 11.44
C GLU A 41 15.66 43.52 10.11
N ARG A 42 14.76 44.09 9.32
CA ARG A 42 14.38 43.58 7.98
C ARG A 42 15.56 43.53 7.03
N GLU A 43 16.34 44.62 6.97
CA GLU A 43 17.55 44.67 6.14
C GLU A 43 18.54 43.59 6.54
N LYS A 44 18.86 43.49 7.84
CA LYS A 44 19.78 42.47 8.38
C LYS A 44 19.35 41.05 8.02
N ASN A 45 18.10 40.73 8.28
CA ASN A 45 17.59 39.38 8.07
C ASN A 45 17.35 39.06 6.60
N PHE A 46 16.95 40.03 5.78
CA PHE A 46 16.86 39.87 4.33
C PHE A 46 18.22 39.59 3.71
N LYS A 47 19.26 40.34 4.10
CA LYS A 47 20.64 40.09 3.67
C LYS A 47 21.10 38.68 4.09
N ALA A 48 20.86 38.27 5.34
CA ALA A 48 21.19 36.96 5.82
C ALA A 48 20.45 35.85 5.04
N TYR A 49 19.17 36.06 4.71
CA TYR A 49 18.39 35.12 3.91
C TYR A 49 18.89 35.03 2.46
N SER A 50 19.33 36.16 1.88
CA SER A 50 19.92 36.21 0.55
C SER A 50 21.26 35.45 0.52
N PHE A 51 22.16 35.71 1.47
CA PHE A 51 23.42 34.98 1.62
C PHE A 51 23.21 33.52 1.87
N PHE A 52 22.23 33.14 2.72
CA PHE A 52 21.88 31.72 2.90
C PHE A 52 21.56 31.01 1.55
N ASN A 53 20.76 31.68 0.70
CA ASN A 53 20.38 31.11 -0.58
C ASN A 53 21.55 31.05 -1.57
N GLU A 54 22.42 32.04 -1.55
CA GLU A 54 23.63 32.09 -2.39
C GLU A 54 24.63 31.01 -1.99
N GLU A 55 24.92 30.88 -0.68
CA GLU A 55 25.81 29.85 -0.15
C GLU A 55 25.26 28.44 -0.36
N TYR A 56 23.92 28.27 -0.25
CA TYR A 56 23.26 27.01 -0.61
C TYR A 56 23.43 26.68 -2.10
N ALA A 57 23.23 27.66 -3.00
CA ALA A 57 23.35 27.47 -4.44
C ALA A 57 24.78 27.17 -4.87
N SER A 58 25.77 27.81 -4.24
CA SER A 58 27.20 27.57 -4.47
C SER A 58 27.72 26.32 -3.75
N LYS A 59 26.87 25.59 -3.00
CA LYS A 59 27.23 24.44 -2.16
C LYS A 59 28.26 24.72 -1.08
N ASN A 60 28.40 25.98 -0.66
CA ASN A 60 29.22 26.38 0.48
C ASN A 60 28.45 26.13 1.79
N TYR A 61 28.19 24.85 2.09
CA TYR A 61 27.33 24.44 3.20
C TYR A 61 27.81 24.87 4.59
N PRO A 62 29.14 24.89 4.90
CA PRO A 62 29.62 25.41 6.18
C PRO A 62 29.19 26.88 6.42
N MET A 63 29.28 27.74 5.38
CA MET A 63 28.83 29.13 5.49
C MET A 63 27.30 29.23 5.54
N ALA A 64 26.59 28.42 4.74
CA ALA A 64 25.15 28.39 4.76
C ALA A 64 24.59 28.04 6.16
N THR A 65 25.25 27.17 6.95
CA THR A 65 24.81 26.81 8.32
C THR A 65 24.90 27.99 9.29
N LEU A 66 25.82 28.93 9.12
CA LEU A 66 25.90 30.12 9.96
C LEU A 66 24.68 31.03 9.75
N HIS A 67 24.33 31.26 8.49
CA HIS A 67 23.14 32.05 8.15
C HIS A 67 21.86 31.30 8.55
N LEU A 68 21.79 29.98 8.35
CA LEU A 68 20.66 29.15 8.79
C LEU A 68 20.41 29.29 10.29
N LYS A 69 21.46 29.18 11.11
CA LYS A 69 21.35 29.34 12.57
C LYS A 69 20.84 30.73 12.95
N GLN A 70 21.38 31.77 12.35
CA GLN A 70 20.92 33.17 12.58
C GLN A 70 19.44 33.29 12.24
N LEU A 71 19.00 32.82 11.07
CA LEU A 71 17.64 32.97 10.55
C LEU A 71 16.63 32.18 11.37
N THR A 72 16.96 30.98 11.78
CA THR A 72 16.08 30.15 12.64
C THR A 72 15.90 30.72 14.04
N GLN A 73 16.82 31.56 14.51
CA GLN A 73 16.71 32.27 15.78
C GLN A 73 15.94 33.59 15.65
N SER A 74 16.17 34.37 14.56
CA SER A 74 15.61 35.72 14.42
C SER A 74 14.25 35.75 13.71
N ILE A 75 14.05 34.93 12.70
CA ILE A 75 12.84 34.91 11.86
C ILE A 75 12.45 33.45 11.49
N PRO A 76 12.16 32.57 12.47
CA PRO A 76 11.94 31.16 12.23
C PRO A 76 10.78 30.84 11.26
N ALA A 77 9.79 31.71 11.16
CA ALA A 77 8.62 31.57 10.29
C ALA A 77 8.75 32.29 8.93
N VAL A 78 9.96 32.70 8.51
CA VAL A 78 10.15 33.47 7.29
C VAL A 78 9.72 32.72 6.01
N HIS A 79 10.08 31.47 5.89
CA HIS A 79 9.71 30.61 4.79
C HIS A 79 10.07 29.13 5.06
N GLN A 80 9.16 28.20 4.75
CA GLN A 80 9.41 26.75 4.95
C GLN A 80 10.66 26.23 4.22
N ASN A 81 11.02 26.83 3.06
CA ASN A 81 12.24 26.46 2.32
C ASN A 81 13.53 26.67 3.11
N LEU A 82 13.55 27.54 4.13
CA LEU A 82 14.68 27.67 5.04
C LEU A 82 15.03 26.32 5.67
N TYR A 83 14.01 25.64 6.19
CA TYR A 83 14.15 24.33 6.82
C TYR A 83 14.47 23.23 5.79
N ILE A 84 13.74 23.19 4.67
CA ILE A 84 13.96 22.17 3.62
C ILE A 84 15.40 22.21 3.11
N LYS A 85 15.91 23.41 2.78
CA LYS A 85 17.31 23.58 2.36
C LYS A 85 18.28 23.26 3.48
N GLY A 86 17.96 23.66 4.71
CA GLY A 86 18.78 23.36 5.89
C GLY A 86 18.93 21.85 6.15
N LEU A 87 17.85 21.07 6.02
CA LEU A 87 17.91 19.62 6.11
C LEU A 87 18.79 19.02 5.02
N MET A 88 18.69 19.50 3.78
CA MET A 88 19.57 19.06 2.68
C MET A 88 21.04 19.39 2.95
N ILE A 89 21.33 20.57 3.52
CA ILE A 89 22.69 20.95 3.92
C ILE A 89 23.23 19.96 4.96
N TYR A 90 22.47 19.70 6.05
CA TYR A 90 22.93 18.81 7.10
C TYR A 90 23.09 17.37 6.60
N ASN A 91 22.20 16.86 5.75
CA ASN A 91 22.36 15.55 5.14
C ASN A 91 23.66 15.43 4.31
N ASN A 92 24.02 16.49 3.59
CA ASN A 92 25.30 16.51 2.88
C ASN A 92 26.49 16.58 3.85
N LEU A 93 26.44 17.41 4.89
CA LEU A 93 27.50 17.51 5.88
C LEU A 93 27.69 16.22 6.65
N ILE A 94 26.62 15.49 6.96
CA ILE A 94 26.66 14.16 7.58
C ILE A 94 27.37 13.16 6.66
N SER A 95 27.04 13.15 5.37
CA SER A 95 27.64 12.23 4.40
C SER A 95 29.12 12.52 4.13
N THR A 96 29.56 13.76 4.33
CA THR A 96 30.94 14.21 4.08
C THR A 96 31.76 14.41 5.35
N ALA A 97 31.18 14.11 6.53
CA ALA A 97 31.86 14.25 7.82
C ALA A 97 33.12 13.37 7.90
N LYS A 98 34.21 13.96 8.37
CA LYS A 98 35.50 13.28 8.44
C LYS A 98 35.70 12.47 9.75
N THR A 99 34.95 12.81 10.80
CA THR A 99 35.02 12.14 12.09
C THR A 99 33.64 11.75 12.60
N ALA A 100 33.57 10.72 13.42
CA ALA A 100 32.31 10.29 14.07
C ALA A 100 31.71 11.41 14.93
N GLU A 101 32.52 12.24 15.57
CA GLU A 101 32.06 13.36 16.38
C GLU A 101 31.41 14.45 15.53
N GLN A 102 32.03 14.82 14.40
CA GLN A 102 31.43 15.74 13.44
C GLN A 102 30.11 15.20 12.91
N LYS A 103 30.08 13.91 12.52
CA LYS A 103 28.86 13.26 12.04
C LYS A 103 27.75 13.36 13.07
N LYS A 104 28.03 13.03 14.32
CA LYS A 104 27.10 13.12 15.44
C LYS A 104 26.56 14.54 15.61
N THR A 105 27.45 15.55 15.62
CA THR A 105 27.08 16.97 15.76
C THR A 105 26.13 17.42 14.65
N TYR A 106 26.34 16.98 13.41
CA TYR A 106 25.48 17.30 12.29
C TYR A 106 24.12 16.59 12.37
N ILE A 107 24.09 15.33 12.83
CA ILE A 107 22.83 14.60 13.10
C ILE A 107 22.02 15.30 14.19
N ASP A 108 22.65 15.69 15.29
CA ASP A 108 21.99 16.42 16.37
C ASP A 108 21.41 17.76 15.85
N SER A 109 22.16 18.47 15.01
CA SER A 109 21.71 19.72 14.37
C SER A 109 20.55 19.49 13.39
N LEU A 110 20.56 18.40 12.65
CA LEU A 110 19.46 17.98 11.76
C LEU A 110 18.17 17.76 12.57
N MET A 111 18.27 17.04 13.70
CA MET A 111 17.11 16.77 14.56
C MET A 111 16.56 18.06 15.22
N ILE A 112 17.43 18.97 15.65
CA ILE A 112 17.01 20.29 16.13
C ILE A 112 16.26 21.05 15.03
N LEU A 113 16.76 21.02 13.81
CA LEU A 113 16.12 21.71 12.68
C LEU A 113 14.75 21.14 12.35
N HIS A 114 14.55 19.82 12.44
CA HIS A 114 13.23 19.20 12.31
C HIS A 114 12.26 19.67 13.40
N ASN A 115 12.70 19.77 14.65
CA ASN A 115 11.86 20.27 15.74
C ASN A 115 11.45 21.71 15.51
N LEU A 116 12.37 22.60 15.13
CA LEU A 116 12.09 23.98 14.78
C LEU A 116 11.12 24.09 13.58
N ARG A 117 11.27 23.21 12.58
CA ARG A 117 10.31 23.14 11.46
C ARG A 117 8.93 22.71 11.94
N MET A 118 8.86 21.72 12.84
CA MET A 118 7.59 21.26 13.44
C MET A 118 6.88 22.37 14.18
N GLU A 119 7.60 23.15 15.01
CA GLU A 119 7.06 24.26 15.77
C GLU A 119 6.47 25.35 14.87
N ASN A 120 7.17 25.68 13.78
CA ASN A 120 6.80 26.81 12.92
C ASN A 120 5.88 26.44 11.76
N TYR A 121 5.89 25.18 11.31
CA TYR A 121 5.16 24.73 10.12
C TYR A 121 4.37 23.43 10.34
N GLY A 122 4.23 22.96 11.57
CA GLY A 122 3.45 21.74 11.88
C GLY A 122 1.98 21.82 11.46
N ASN A 123 1.43 23.03 11.35
CA ASN A 123 0.05 23.28 10.92
C ASN A 123 -0.11 23.52 9.40
N ASP A 124 0.96 23.39 8.60
CA ASP A 124 0.87 23.52 7.15
C ASP A 124 -0.04 22.43 6.56
N ALA A 125 -0.95 22.83 5.67
CA ALA A 125 -1.98 21.94 5.14
C ALA A 125 -1.42 20.80 4.27
N LYS A 126 -0.26 21.01 3.62
CA LYS A 126 0.34 20.02 2.70
C LYS A 126 1.57 19.34 3.28
N ARG A 127 2.40 20.07 4.01
CA ARG A 127 3.70 19.61 4.53
C ARG A 127 3.82 19.87 6.04
N GLY A 128 2.69 19.78 6.74
CA GLY A 128 2.62 19.94 8.19
C GLY A 128 3.07 18.71 8.95
N LYS A 129 2.56 18.56 10.16
CA LYS A 129 3.00 17.56 11.14
C LYS A 129 3.12 16.13 10.60
N PRO A 130 2.13 15.56 9.86
CA PRO A 130 2.26 14.19 9.35
C PRO A 130 3.43 14.02 8.39
N TYR A 131 3.62 14.99 7.48
CA TYR A 131 4.73 14.99 6.54
C TYR A 131 6.08 15.12 7.24
N ILE A 132 6.20 16.09 8.18
CA ILE A 132 7.45 16.34 8.92
C ILE A 132 7.83 15.11 9.75
N MET A 133 6.88 14.45 10.40
CA MET A 133 7.13 13.23 11.17
C MET A 133 7.61 12.08 10.27
N GLY A 134 7.07 11.95 9.07
CA GLY A 134 7.58 11.00 8.08
C GLY A 134 9.04 11.26 7.68
N GLU A 135 9.42 12.53 7.46
CA GLU A 135 10.81 12.90 7.17
C GLU A 135 11.75 12.61 8.36
N ILE A 136 11.30 12.88 9.59
CA ILE A 136 12.05 12.54 10.80
C ILE A 136 12.28 11.02 10.89
N LEU A 137 11.26 10.20 10.60
CA LEU A 137 11.41 8.74 10.60
C LEU A 137 12.42 8.25 9.56
N LYS A 138 12.43 8.83 8.36
CA LYS A 138 13.46 8.52 7.34
C LYS A 138 14.86 8.79 7.86
N ASP A 139 15.07 9.91 8.54
CA ASP A 139 16.37 10.25 9.11
C ASP A 139 16.73 9.35 10.31
N TYR A 140 15.75 8.93 11.12
CA TYR A 140 15.99 7.93 12.16
C TYR A 140 16.44 6.58 11.57
N LEU A 141 15.78 6.10 10.53
CA LEU A 141 16.17 4.88 9.81
C LEU A 141 17.56 4.99 9.16
N ASN A 142 17.99 6.20 8.78
CA ASN A 142 19.30 6.41 8.18
C ASN A 142 20.44 6.52 9.21
N TYR A 143 20.18 7.13 10.37
CA TYR A 143 21.25 7.57 11.25
C TYR A 143 21.31 6.86 12.63
N TYR A 144 20.28 6.08 12.99
CA TYR A 144 20.21 5.39 14.28
C TYR A 144 20.05 3.88 14.14
N GLN A 145 20.52 3.28 13.03
CA GLN A 145 20.32 1.85 12.71
C GLN A 145 20.84 0.88 13.80
N ASP A 146 21.76 1.29 14.63
CA ASP A 146 22.30 0.48 15.72
C ASP A 146 21.48 0.62 17.03
N ASP A 147 20.51 1.52 17.07
CA ASP A 147 19.64 1.78 18.23
C ASP A 147 18.19 1.45 17.90
N HIS A 148 17.86 0.15 17.86
CA HIS A 148 16.54 -0.36 17.48
C HIS A 148 15.44 0.23 18.36
N LYS A 149 15.71 0.33 19.69
CA LYS A 149 14.75 0.91 20.64
C LYS A 149 14.39 2.35 20.28
N LYS A 150 15.39 3.16 19.97
CA LYS A 150 15.21 4.57 19.62
C LYS A 150 14.36 4.75 18.36
N ILE A 151 14.52 3.87 17.37
CA ILE A 151 13.73 3.89 16.15
C ILE A 151 12.28 3.49 16.45
N ILE A 152 12.07 2.40 17.20
CA ILE A 152 10.74 1.91 17.61
C ILE A 152 10.01 3.00 18.41
N ASP A 153 10.66 3.58 19.43
CA ASP A 153 10.09 4.66 20.25
C ASP A 153 9.66 5.87 19.38
N MET A 154 10.44 6.19 18.32
CA MET A 154 10.08 7.29 17.41
C MET A 154 8.91 6.94 16.51
N VAL A 155 8.79 5.69 16.05
CA VAL A 155 7.61 5.21 15.32
C VAL A 155 6.38 5.27 16.21
N ASP A 156 6.45 4.78 17.44
CA ASP A 156 5.35 4.82 18.40
C ASP A 156 4.88 6.23 18.67
N LYS A 157 5.83 7.15 18.90
CA LYS A 157 5.52 8.58 19.03
C LYS A 157 4.82 9.11 17.78
N THR A 158 5.32 8.78 16.61
CA THR A 158 4.74 9.24 15.34
C THR A 158 3.32 8.73 15.16
N LEU A 159 3.10 7.43 15.33
CA LEU A 159 1.77 6.84 15.18
C LEU A 159 0.77 7.35 16.24
N LYS A 160 1.23 7.62 17.46
CA LYS A 160 0.41 8.25 18.50
C LYS A 160 -0.01 9.68 18.13
N GLU A 161 0.87 10.44 17.48
CA GLU A 161 0.65 11.87 17.22
C GLU A 161 -0.09 12.14 15.90
N VAL A 162 0.12 11.33 14.86
CA VAL A 162 -0.47 11.54 13.53
C VAL A 162 -1.32 10.37 13.03
N GLY A 163 -1.15 9.17 13.61
CA GLY A 163 -1.91 7.98 13.28
C GLY A 163 -1.92 7.67 11.78
N PRO A 164 -3.10 7.32 11.20
CA PRO A 164 -3.20 6.94 9.79
C PRO A 164 -3.00 8.10 8.80
N LYS A 165 -2.73 9.32 9.28
CA LYS A 165 -2.34 10.47 8.44
C LYS A 165 -0.84 10.48 8.09
N ILE A 166 -0.06 9.55 8.64
CA ILE A 166 1.35 9.38 8.26
C ILE A 166 1.46 9.08 6.75
N ASP A 167 2.58 9.46 6.15
CA ASP A 167 2.94 8.97 4.82
C ASP A 167 3.17 7.45 4.90
N VAL A 168 2.19 6.68 4.42
CA VAL A 168 2.20 5.20 4.54
C VAL A 168 3.35 4.55 3.76
N GLU A 169 3.97 5.25 2.82
CA GLU A 169 5.12 4.74 2.05
C GLU A 169 6.37 4.55 2.92
N ILE A 170 6.43 5.19 4.09
CA ILE A 170 7.54 4.96 5.04
C ILE A 170 7.41 3.64 5.82
N LEU A 171 6.18 3.12 5.99
CA LEU A 171 5.93 1.95 6.82
C LEU A 171 6.64 0.68 6.32
N PRO A 172 6.65 0.37 5.01
CA PRO A 172 7.43 -0.76 4.48
C PRO A 172 8.94 -0.62 4.73
N ALA A 173 9.50 0.58 4.61
CA ALA A 173 10.92 0.80 4.85
C ALA A 173 11.30 0.54 6.32
N TYR A 174 10.47 1.00 7.25
CA TYR A 174 10.64 0.71 8.66
C TYR A 174 10.49 -0.78 8.95
N PHE A 175 9.46 -1.43 8.40
CA PHE A 175 9.27 -2.85 8.62
C PHE A 175 10.40 -3.71 8.03
N ASN A 176 10.91 -3.34 6.85
CA ASN A 176 12.09 -4.00 6.28
C ASN A 176 13.32 -3.86 7.20
N TYR A 177 13.53 -2.69 7.79
CA TYR A 177 14.58 -2.50 8.78
C TYR A 177 14.45 -3.48 9.96
N LEU A 178 13.23 -3.67 10.49
CA LEU A 178 13.00 -4.63 11.57
C LEU A 178 13.23 -6.07 11.12
N VAL A 179 12.80 -6.44 9.93
CA VAL A 179 13.03 -7.78 9.37
C VAL A 179 14.52 -8.08 9.23
N GLU A 180 15.31 -7.12 8.75
CA GLU A 180 16.75 -7.28 8.66
C GLU A 180 17.44 -7.35 10.05
N ALA A 181 16.95 -6.57 11.01
CA ALA A 181 17.42 -6.66 12.40
C ALA A 181 17.06 -8.03 13.03
N TYR A 182 15.89 -8.56 12.75
CA TYR A 182 15.46 -9.89 13.18
C TYR A 182 16.32 -11.01 12.56
N LYS A 183 16.56 -10.98 11.25
CA LYS A 183 17.45 -11.94 10.59
C LYS A 183 18.90 -11.89 11.10
N ALA A 184 19.31 -10.77 11.67
CA ALA A 184 20.61 -10.57 12.30
C ALA A 184 20.60 -10.90 13.81
N ASP A 185 19.54 -11.52 14.35
CA ASP A 185 19.35 -11.87 15.77
C ASP A 185 19.47 -10.66 16.73
N LYS A 186 19.10 -9.46 16.27
CA LYS A 186 19.18 -8.23 17.08
C LYS A 186 17.86 -7.87 17.76
N ILE A 187 16.76 -8.38 17.27
CA ILE A 187 15.42 -8.21 17.85
C ILE A 187 14.66 -9.54 17.82
N ASP A 188 13.72 -9.69 18.73
CA ASP A 188 12.91 -10.90 18.88
C ASP A 188 11.72 -10.97 17.92
N THR A 189 11.22 -12.19 17.70
CA THR A 189 10.00 -12.45 16.92
C THR A 189 8.80 -11.63 17.41
N GLU A 190 8.66 -11.48 18.74
CA GLU A 190 7.55 -10.73 19.35
C GLU A 190 7.54 -9.27 18.92
N ILE A 191 8.71 -8.62 18.82
CA ILE A 191 8.85 -7.25 18.33
C ILE A 191 8.39 -7.18 16.86
N VAL A 192 8.87 -8.08 16.00
CA VAL A 192 8.49 -8.10 14.57
C VAL A 192 6.97 -8.23 14.40
N LEU A 193 6.35 -9.15 15.15
CA LEU A 193 4.91 -9.41 15.05
C LEU A 193 4.06 -8.28 15.64
N SER A 194 4.51 -7.69 16.75
CA SER A 194 3.85 -6.53 17.36
C SER A 194 3.88 -5.31 16.43
N GLU A 195 5.04 -5.03 15.84
CA GLU A 195 5.19 -3.93 14.89
C GLU A 195 4.41 -4.20 13.59
N TYR A 196 4.42 -5.42 13.08
CA TYR A 196 3.60 -5.80 11.93
C TYR A 196 2.11 -5.50 12.15
N ASP A 197 1.55 -5.90 13.29
CA ASP A 197 0.14 -5.63 13.60
C ASP A 197 -0.17 -4.13 13.67
N LYS A 198 0.71 -3.38 14.33
CA LYS A 198 0.63 -1.92 14.45
C LYS A 198 0.63 -1.24 13.08
N LEU A 199 1.57 -1.61 12.21
CA LEU A 199 1.71 -1.03 10.88
C LEU A 199 0.56 -1.42 9.93
N SER A 200 0.14 -2.70 9.96
CA SER A 200 -1.00 -3.18 9.18
C SER A 200 -2.28 -2.44 9.55
N THR A 201 -2.54 -2.29 10.86
CA THR A 201 -3.70 -1.53 11.37
C THR A 201 -3.65 -0.07 10.94
N THR A 202 -2.46 0.55 10.99
CA THR A 202 -2.26 1.94 10.55
C THR A 202 -2.51 2.10 9.05
N ALA A 203 -2.00 1.18 8.23
CA ALA A 203 -2.22 1.19 6.78
C ALA A 203 -3.71 0.99 6.43
N ASP A 204 -4.38 0.04 7.08
CA ASP A 204 -5.82 -0.21 6.88
C ASP A 204 -6.68 1.03 7.17
N ALA A 205 -6.34 1.77 8.22
CA ALA A 205 -7.05 2.99 8.62
C ALA A 205 -6.70 4.23 7.75
N SER A 206 -5.67 4.15 6.90
CA SER A 206 -5.24 5.28 6.07
C SER A 206 -6.18 5.54 4.90
N THR A 207 -6.31 6.81 4.53
CA THR A 207 -7.01 7.25 3.31
C THR A 207 -6.08 7.47 2.11
N SER A 208 -4.77 7.18 2.27
CA SER A 208 -3.79 7.30 1.19
C SER A 208 -4.09 6.30 0.05
N PRO A 209 -3.97 6.70 -1.21
CA PRO A 209 -4.07 5.77 -2.34
C PRO A 209 -2.94 4.72 -2.36
N ALA A 210 -1.83 4.97 -1.67
CA ALA A 210 -0.69 4.05 -1.56
C ALA A 210 -0.87 2.97 -0.48
N LYS A 211 -1.94 3.00 0.32
CA LYS A 211 -2.12 2.12 1.48
C LYS A 211 -2.08 0.63 1.16
N ASP A 212 -2.76 0.22 0.07
CA ASP A 212 -2.85 -1.20 -0.31
C ASP A 212 -1.48 -1.73 -0.78
N GLY A 213 -0.71 -0.90 -1.50
CA GLY A 213 0.66 -1.22 -1.88
C GLY A 213 1.61 -1.33 -0.69
N ALA A 214 1.53 -0.38 0.24
CA ALA A 214 2.33 -0.40 1.46
C ALA A 214 2.02 -1.63 2.31
N LYS A 215 0.74 -1.95 2.50
CA LYS A 215 0.30 -3.14 3.25
C LYS A 215 0.76 -4.43 2.59
N SER A 216 0.58 -4.57 1.27
CA SER A 216 1.04 -5.75 0.52
C SER A 216 2.55 -5.96 0.69
N THR A 217 3.34 -4.88 0.68
CA THR A 217 4.78 -4.98 0.89
C THR A 217 5.12 -5.43 2.32
N ILE A 218 4.44 -4.88 3.32
CA ILE A 218 4.61 -5.29 4.73
C ILE A 218 4.26 -6.77 4.92
N ASP A 219 3.14 -7.23 4.33
CA ASP A 219 2.71 -8.63 4.38
C ASP A 219 3.77 -9.56 3.75
N GLN A 220 4.32 -9.19 2.58
CA GLN A 220 5.39 -9.94 1.92
C GLN A 220 6.67 -10.01 2.76
N LEU A 221 7.08 -8.89 3.36
CA LEU A 221 8.26 -8.83 4.23
C LEU A 221 8.10 -9.74 5.45
N LEU A 222 6.92 -9.77 6.08
CA LEU A 222 6.63 -10.67 7.18
C LEU A 222 6.78 -12.13 6.76
N MET A 223 6.17 -12.52 5.64
CA MET A 223 6.24 -13.90 5.13
C MET A 223 7.68 -14.32 4.79
N GLN A 224 8.49 -13.41 4.26
CA GLN A 224 9.89 -13.66 3.90
C GLN A 224 10.84 -13.63 5.10
N SER A 225 10.43 -13.07 6.23
CA SER A 225 11.27 -12.95 7.42
C SER A 225 11.53 -14.28 8.14
N GLY A 226 10.60 -15.25 8.01
CA GLY A 226 10.56 -16.47 8.82
C GLY A 226 9.96 -16.25 10.22
N ALA A 227 9.69 -15.01 10.64
CA ALA A 227 9.08 -14.72 11.95
C ALA A 227 7.63 -15.23 12.04
N ALA A 228 6.91 -15.30 10.91
CA ALA A 228 5.51 -15.71 10.85
C ALA A 228 5.32 -17.24 10.73
N SER A 229 6.24 -18.05 11.22
CA SER A 229 5.96 -19.50 11.32
C SER A 229 4.79 -19.76 12.28
N CYS A 230 3.96 -20.76 11.98
CA CYS A 230 2.81 -21.08 12.84
C CYS A 230 3.25 -21.44 14.27
N GLU A 231 4.40 -22.10 14.40
CA GLU A 231 4.99 -22.44 15.68
C GLU A 231 5.35 -21.20 16.50
N ASN A 232 6.05 -20.23 15.90
CA ASN A 232 6.41 -18.97 16.57
C ASN A 232 5.18 -18.17 16.97
N LEU A 233 4.19 -18.09 16.07
CA LEU A 233 2.94 -17.38 16.34
C LEU A 233 2.18 -18.01 17.52
N GLU A 234 2.11 -19.34 17.57
CA GLU A 234 1.45 -20.03 18.66
C GLU A 234 2.18 -19.89 19.99
N GLN A 235 3.52 -19.97 19.99
CA GLN A 235 4.32 -19.74 21.22
C GLN A 235 4.03 -18.37 21.83
N ILE A 236 3.88 -17.35 21.01
CA ILE A 236 3.64 -15.97 21.47
C ILE A 236 2.18 -15.77 21.87
N PHE A 237 1.23 -16.28 21.10
CA PHE A 237 -0.18 -15.97 21.30
C PHE A 237 -0.89 -16.86 22.33
N LYS A 238 -0.47 -18.11 22.54
CA LYS A 238 -1.07 -18.98 23.54
C LYS A 238 -1.03 -18.37 24.95
N PRO A 239 0.11 -17.88 25.47
CA PRO A 239 0.14 -17.25 26.79
C PRO A 239 -0.71 -15.97 26.87
N GLN A 240 -0.77 -15.17 25.80
CA GLN A 240 -1.59 -13.97 25.76
C GLN A 240 -3.10 -14.28 25.83
N TYR A 241 -3.52 -15.30 25.07
CA TYR A 241 -4.90 -15.81 25.13
C TYR A 241 -5.24 -16.39 26.51
N GLU A 242 -4.36 -17.22 27.09
CA GLU A 242 -4.59 -17.84 28.41
C GLU A 242 -4.73 -16.80 29.53
N ALA A 243 -3.99 -15.69 29.44
CA ALA A 243 -4.13 -14.57 30.36
C ALA A 243 -5.45 -13.80 30.20
N ASN A 244 -6.03 -13.76 28.98
CA ASN A 244 -7.23 -12.97 28.65
C ASN A 244 -8.19 -13.74 27.72
N PRO A 245 -8.74 -14.89 28.15
CA PRO A 245 -9.46 -15.82 27.26
C PRO A 245 -10.84 -15.33 26.79
N ASN A 246 -11.31 -14.19 27.26
CA ASN A 246 -12.57 -13.57 26.86
C ASN A 246 -12.36 -12.19 26.18
N ASP A 247 -11.12 -11.79 25.95
CA ASP A 247 -10.82 -10.55 25.23
C ASP A 247 -11.06 -10.76 23.72
N LYS A 248 -12.23 -10.28 23.27
CA LYS A 248 -12.68 -10.38 21.88
C LYS A 248 -11.71 -9.75 20.88
N GLU A 249 -11.13 -8.59 21.22
CA GLU A 249 -10.24 -7.86 20.35
C GLU A 249 -8.91 -8.61 20.20
N LEU A 250 -8.36 -9.11 21.31
CA LEU A 250 -7.16 -9.95 21.30
C LEU A 250 -7.38 -11.21 20.46
N ILE A 251 -8.49 -11.94 20.70
CA ILE A 251 -8.80 -13.17 19.95
C ILE A 251 -8.92 -12.88 18.45
N SER A 252 -9.62 -11.81 18.07
CA SER A 252 -9.78 -11.39 16.69
C SER A 252 -8.43 -11.05 16.03
N LYS A 253 -7.57 -10.35 16.76
CA LYS A 253 -6.18 -10.04 16.33
C LYS A 253 -5.38 -11.32 16.07
N ILE A 254 -5.39 -12.26 17.01
CA ILE A 254 -4.65 -13.53 16.89
C ILE A 254 -5.14 -14.30 15.66
N ILE A 255 -6.46 -14.46 15.50
CA ILE A 255 -7.06 -15.18 14.35
C ILE A 255 -6.61 -14.56 13.04
N ARG A 256 -6.66 -13.22 12.91
CA ARG A 256 -6.22 -12.55 11.67
C ARG A 256 -4.75 -12.80 11.36
N THR A 257 -3.90 -12.77 12.38
CA THR A 257 -2.46 -13.00 12.19
C THR A 257 -2.18 -14.45 11.78
N LEU A 258 -2.80 -15.43 12.46
CA LEU A 258 -2.69 -16.84 12.09
C LEU A 258 -3.22 -17.13 10.68
N ALA A 259 -4.35 -16.51 10.30
CA ALA A 259 -4.92 -16.66 8.96
C ALA A 259 -4.01 -16.08 7.86
N ARG A 260 -3.37 -14.94 8.08
CA ARG A 260 -2.39 -14.36 7.15
C ARG A 260 -1.16 -15.24 6.98
N ALA A 261 -0.69 -15.85 8.07
CA ALA A 261 0.39 -16.82 8.04
C ALA A 261 -0.05 -18.21 7.50
N GLN A 262 -1.30 -18.33 7.03
CA GLN A 262 -1.89 -19.57 6.51
C GLN A 262 -1.81 -20.74 7.48
N CYS A 263 -1.81 -20.51 8.78
CA CYS A 263 -1.81 -21.53 9.78
C CYS A 263 -3.09 -22.38 9.71
N SER A 264 -2.97 -23.66 10.13
CA SER A 264 -4.06 -24.63 10.13
C SER A 264 -4.09 -25.45 11.42
N SER A 265 -3.74 -24.82 12.54
CA SER A 265 -3.59 -25.49 13.83
C SER A 265 -4.92 -25.67 14.56
N ASP A 266 -4.94 -26.58 15.55
CA ASP A 266 -6.08 -26.73 16.47
C ASP A 266 -6.30 -25.47 17.31
N PHE A 267 -5.23 -24.75 17.63
CA PHE A 267 -5.30 -23.48 18.35
C PHE A 267 -6.08 -22.44 17.54
N GLN A 268 -5.85 -22.35 16.24
CA GLN A 268 -6.61 -21.42 15.38
C GLN A 268 -8.10 -21.77 15.36
N LEU A 269 -8.44 -23.04 15.23
CA LEU A 269 -9.85 -23.47 15.24
C LEU A 269 -10.49 -23.17 16.60
N MET A 270 -9.83 -23.52 17.70
CA MET A 270 -10.31 -23.21 19.05
C MET A 270 -10.57 -21.70 19.24
N LEU A 271 -9.65 -20.85 18.77
CA LEU A 271 -9.83 -19.40 18.84
C LEU A 271 -11.01 -18.91 18.00
N ALA A 272 -11.19 -19.46 16.80
CA ALA A 272 -12.31 -19.09 15.93
C ALA A 272 -13.66 -19.52 16.53
N GLU A 273 -13.75 -20.71 17.11
CA GLU A 273 -14.94 -21.18 17.86
C GLU A 273 -15.22 -20.30 19.09
N LYS A 274 -14.16 -19.96 19.85
CA LYS A 274 -14.27 -19.07 21.01
C LYS A 274 -14.73 -17.67 20.61
N HIS A 275 -14.13 -17.09 19.56
CA HIS A 275 -14.53 -15.77 19.06
C HIS A 275 -16.00 -15.76 18.64
N TYR A 276 -16.41 -16.76 17.86
CA TYR A 276 -17.80 -16.89 17.43
C TYR A 276 -18.77 -17.09 18.59
N SER A 277 -18.38 -17.80 19.65
CA SER A 277 -19.21 -17.98 20.85
C SER A 277 -19.43 -16.68 21.65
N ILE A 278 -18.46 -15.77 21.63
CA ILE A 278 -18.54 -14.46 22.31
C ILE A 278 -19.29 -13.44 21.45
N ASP A 279 -19.01 -13.43 20.16
CA ASP A 279 -19.54 -12.46 19.20
C ASP A 279 -19.90 -13.17 17.88
N PRO A 280 -21.11 -13.68 17.72
CA PRO A 280 -21.55 -14.39 16.52
C PRO A 280 -21.81 -13.42 15.34
N SER A 281 -20.86 -12.54 15.04
CA SER A 281 -20.88 -11.60 13.93
C SER A 281 -20.59 -12.27 12.57
N SER A 282 -20.80 -11.54 11.49
CA SER A 282 -20.45 -11.97 10.13
C SER A 282 -18.96 -12.29 9.99
N SER A 283 -18.10 -11.45 10.55
CA SER A 283 -16.65 -11.64 10.52
C SER A 283 -16.20 -12.85 11.34
N ALA A 284 -16.81 -13.09 12.52
CA ALA A 284 -16.52 -14.25 13.33
C ALA A 284 -16.95 -15.56 12.63
N ALA A 285 -18.12 -15.55 11.97
CA ALA A 285 -18.57 -16.67 11.16
C ALA A 285 -17.61 -16.96 9.97
N ALA A 286 -17.14 -15.91 9.27
CA ALA A 286 -16.17 -16.06 8.18
C ALA A 286 -14.81 -16.63 8.67
N ASN A 287 -14.33 -16.16 9.82
CA ASN A 287 -13.10 -16.69 10.43
C ASN A 287 -13.25 -18.17 10.82
N LEU A 288 -14.40 -18.55 11.34
CA LEU A 288 -14.70 -19.93 11.69
C LEU A 288 -14.85 -20.82 10.45
N ALA A 289 -15.47 -20.31 9.37
CA ALA A 289 -15.51 -20.97 8.08
C ALA A 289 -14.10 -21.27 7.55
N TYR A 290 -13.21 -20.27 7.59
CA TYR A 290 -11.83 -20.44 7.18
C TYR A 290 -11.08 -21.48 8.04
N ALA A 291 -11.28 -21.46 9.37
CA ALA A 291 -10.64 -22.45 10.24
C ALA A 291 -11.12 -23.88 9.94
N PHE A 292 -12.40 -24.10 9.68
CA PHE A 292 -12.93 -25.41 9.26
C PHE A 292 -12.43 -25.80 7.86
N GLU A 293 -12.34 -24.86 6.92
CA GLU A 293 -11.71 -25.08 5.62
C GLU A 293 -10.30 -25.65 5.77
N LYS A 294 -9.46 -25.03 6.60
CA LYS A 294 -8.08 -25.47 6.85
C LYS A 294 -7.98 -26.84 7.52
N LYS A 295 -9.01 -27.25 8.25
CA LYS A 295 -9.13 -28.59 8.84
C LYS A 295 -9.72 -29.62 7.89
N GLY A 296 -10.15 -29.22 6.68
CA GLY A 296 -10.81 -30.11 5.73
C GLY A 296 -12.28 -30.41 6.06
N GLU A 297 -12.86 -29.71 7.03
CA GLU A 297 -14.27 -29.86 7.42
C GLU A 297 -15.17 -28.97 6.54
N PHE A 298 -15.18 -29.27 5.23
CA PHE A 298 -15.77 -28.41 4.20
C PHE A 298 -17.28 -28.17 4.36
N ASP A 299 -18.05 -29.12 4.88
CA ASP A 299 -19.48 -28.92 5.10
C ASP A 299 -19.75 -27.85 6.15
N LYS A 300 -18.96 -27.84 7.23
CA LYS A 300 -19.03 -26.78 8.24
C LYS A 300 -18.53 -25.45 7.67
N ALA A 301 -17.43 -25.45 6.91
CA ALA A 301 -16.94 -24.25 6.25
C ALA A 301 -18.01 -23.62 5.35
N ILE A 302 -18.72 -24.41 4.52
CA ILE A 302 -19.83 -23.97 3.67
C ILE A 302 -20.96 -23.36 4.51
N GLN A 303 -21.33 -24.02 5.62
CA GLN A 303 -22.34 -23.51 6.52
C GLN A 303 -22.01 -22.13 7.06
N TYR A 304 -20.79 -21.97 7.59
CA TYR A 304 -20.37 -20.71 8.20
C TYR A 304 -20.07 -19.60 7.18
N TYR A 305 -19.59 -19.92 5.96
CA TYR A 305 -19.53 -18.91 4.89
C TYR A 305 -20.92 -18.41 4.49
N ASN A 306 -21.92 -19.29 4.38
CA ASN A 306 -23.31 -18.86 4.14
C ASN A 306 -23.86 -17.99 5.28
N GLU A 307 -23.56 -18.35 6.51
CA GLU A 307 -23.95 -17.55 7.67
C GLU A 307 -23.30 -16.17 7.68
N ALA A 308 -21.99 -16.11 7.38
CA ALA A 308 -21.26 -14.86 7.25
C ALA A 308 -21.90 -13.93 6.21
N ILE A 309 -22.21 -14.46 5.02
CA ILE A 309 -22.88 -13.70 3.95
C ILE A 309 -24.26 -13.19 4.40
N ASN A 310 -25.02 -14.04 5.08
CA ASN A 310 -26.39 -13.67 5.50
C ASN A 310 -26.41 -12.62 6.61
N LYS A 311 -25.43 -12.64 7.52
CA LYS A 311 -25.30 -11.67 8.63
C LYS A 311 -24.64 -10.34 8.23
N GLU A 312 -23.89 -10.31 7.15
CA GLU A 312 -23.12 -9.14 6.74
C GLU A 312 -24.03 -8.05 6.14
N PRO A 313 -24.00 -6.81 6.63
CA PRO A 313 -24.79 -5.72 6.04
C PRO A 313 -24.13 -5.12 4.78
N ASP A 314 -22.80 -5.10 4.71
CA ASP A 314 -22.06 -4.49 3.62
C ASP A 314 -21.92 -5.41 2.40
N ASN A 315 -22.34 -4.94 1.24
CA ASN A 315 -22.33 -5.74 0.02
C ASN A 315 -20.91 -6.13 -0.45
N LYS A 316 -19.91 -5.28 -0.22
CA LYS A 316 -18.52 -5.59 -0.59
C LYS A 316 -17.99 -6.77 0.24
N ASN A 317 -18.27 -6.76 1.54
CA ASN A 317 -17.91 -7.86 2.44
C ASN A 317 -18.67 -9.14 2.11
N LYS A 318 -20.00 -9.04 1.82
CA LYS A 318 -20.78 -10.20 1.35
C LYS A 318 -20.15 -10.87 0.13
N VAL A 319 -19.78 -10.06 -0.87
CA VAL A 319 -19.09 -10.54 -2.09
C VAL A 319 -17.78 -11.21 -1.71
N SER A 320 -16.99 -10.62 -0.83
CA SER A 320 -15.72 -11.19 -0.36
C SER A 320 -15.91 -12.57 0.28
N PHE A 321 -16.90 -12.73 1.17
CA PHE A 321 -17.20 -14.03 1.79
C PHE A 321 -17.70 -15.06 0.78
N ALA A 322 -18.52 -14.65 -0.19
CA ALA A 322 -18.98 -15.52 -1.26
C ALA A 322 -17.82 -15.98 -2.17
N LEU A 323 -16.88 -15.08 -2.49
CA LEU A 323 -15.68 -15.42 -3.25
C LEU A 323 -14.77 -16.38 -2.48
N SER A 324 -14.61 -16.18 -1.17
CA SER A 324 -13.85 -17.12 -0.32
C SER A 324 -14.47 -18.52 -0.34
N GLY A 325 -15.78 -18.61 -0.13
CA GLY A 325 -16.52 -19.87 -0.21
C GLY A 325 -16.43 -20.52 -1.60
N ALA A 326 -16.52 -19.74 -2.69
CA ALA A 326 -16.39 -20.23 -4.04
C ALA A 326 -14.97 -20.76 -4.33
N GLY A 327 -13.93 -20.02 -3.92
CA GLY A 327 -12.53 -20.42 -4.07
C GLY A 327 -12.23 -21.73 -3.33
N MET A 328 -12.61 -21.82 -2.05
CA MET A 328 -12.49 -23.04 -1.26
C MET A 328 -13.19 -24.22 -1.96
N ALA A 329 -14.42 -24.03 -2.42
CA ALA A 329 -15.21 -25.08 -3.03
C ALA A 329 -14.65 -25.56 -4.38
N VAL A 330 -14.09 -24.65 -5.21
CA VAL A 330 -13.38 -25.01 -6.46
C VAL A 330 -12.17 -25.89 -6.17
N VAL A 331 -11.30 -25.45 -5.24
CA VAL A 331 -10.05 -26.15 -4.92
C VAL A 331 -10.32 -27.56 -4.37
N ASN A 332 -11.41 -27.72 -3.61
CA ASN A 332 -11.77 -28.98 -2.97
C ASN A 332 -12.83 -29.78 -3.75
N SER A 333 -13.02 -29.47 -5.03
CA SER A 333 -13.93 -30.19 -5.95
C SER A 333 -15.40 -30.25 -5.47
N ARG A 334 -15.80 -29.29 -4.64
CA ARG A 334 -17.20 -29.07 -4.20
C ARG A 334 -17.95 -28.23 -5.24
N LEU A 335 -17.99 -28.71 -6.48
CA LEU A 335 -18.33 -27.90 -7.65
C LEU A 335 -19.73 -27.29 -7.61
N SER A 336 -20.70 -28.03 -7.05
CA SER A 336 -22.08 -27.49 -6.86
C SER A 336 -22.10 -26.28 -5.93
N ASP A 337 -21.35 -26.35 -4.82
CA ASP A 337 -21.27 -25.27 -3.85
C ASP A 337 -20.47 -24.08 -4.38
N ALA A 338 -19.41 -24.36 -5.14
CA ALA A 338 -18.64 -23.34 -5.86
C ALA A 338 -19.53 -22.51 -6.79
N VAL A 339 -20.37 -23.17 -7.60
CA VAL A 339 -21.33 -22.51 -8.48
C VAL A 339 -22.34 -21.66 -7.70
N LYS A 340 -22.85 -22.17 -6.57
CA LYS A 340 -23.80 -21.43 -5.71
C LYS A 340 -23.15 -20.16 -5.17
N PHE A 341 -21.96 -20.27 -4.58
CA PHE A 341 -21.24 -19.14 -4.03
C PHE A 341 -20.86 -18.10 -5.10
N ALA A 342 -20.34 -18.54 -6.25
CA ALA A 342 -19.98 -17.64 -7.33
C ALA A 342 -21.20 -16.88 -7.87
N ARG A 343 -22.34 -17.55 -8.05
CA ARG A 343 -23.62 -16.92 -8.43
C ARG A 343 -24.09 -15.93 -7.37
N LYS A 344 -23.98 -16.29 -6.09
CA LYS A 344 -24.35 -15.38 -4.99
C LYS A 344 -23.52 -14.10 -4.98
N ALA A 345 -22.22 -14.19 -5.30
CA ALA A 345 -21.38 -13.01 -5.49
C ALA A 345 -21.88 -12.15 -6.65
N LEU A 346 -22.26 -12.77 -7.79
CA LEU A 346 -22.78 -12.08 -8.99
C LEU A 346 -24.17 -11.47 -8.79
N GLU A 347 -25.02 -12.08 -7.95
CA GLU A 347 -26.31 -11.50 -7.55
C GLU A 347 -26.14 -10.20 -6.77
N ILE A 348 -25.07 -10.08 -5.97
CA ILE A 348 -24.78 -8.89 -5.17
C ILE A 348 -24.03 -7.85 -6.02
N ASN A 349 -23.06 -8.30 -6.81
CA ASN A 349 -22.27 -7.45 -7.70
C ASN A 349 -22.08 -8.15 -9.07
N SER A 350 -22.87 -7.76 -10.05
CA SER A 350 -22.83 -8.34 -11.40
C SER A 350 -21.54 -8.02 -12.19
N GLU A 351 -20.70 -7.10 -11.69
CA GLU A 351 -19.42 -6.73 -12.30
C GLU A 351 -18.23 -7.36 -11.54
N GLU A 352 -18.46 -8.40 -10.75
CA GLU A 352 -17.40 -9.10 -10.02
C GLU A 352 -16.65 -10.09 -10.92
N GLY A 353 -15.52 -9.67 -11.47
CA GLY A 353 -14.75 -10.46 -12.44
C GLY A 353 -14.23 -11.78 -11.87
N LEU A 354 -13.81 -11.80 -10.59
CA LEU A 354 -13.33 -13.01 -9.93
C LEU A 354 -14.45 -14.04 -9.76
N ALA A 355 -15.69 -13.60 -9.53
CA ALA A 355 -16.84 -14.49 -9.44
C ALA A 355 -17.12 -15.20 -10.77
N TYR A 356 -17.04 -14.49 -11.92
CA TYR A 356 -17.14 -15.12 -13.24
C TYR A 356 -16.00 -16.11 -13.48
N PHE A 357 -14.79 -15.81 -13.07
CA PHE A 357 -13.65 -16.72 -13.17
C PHE A 357 -13.88 -18.01 -12.36
N LEU A 358 -14.24 -17.90 -11.09
CA LEU A 358 -14.50 -19.05 -10.22
C LEU A 358 -15.71 -19.86 -10.70
N LEU A 359 -16.76 -19.19 -11.19
CA LEU A 359 -17.91 -19.87 -11.81
C LEU A 359 -17.48 -20.70 -13.00
N ALA A 360 -16.67 -20.13 -13.90
CA ALA A 360 -16.17 -20.85 -15.08
C ALA A 360 -15.28 -22.04 -14.71
N GLN A 361 -14.42 -21.88 -13.68
CA GLN A 361 -13.57 -22.98 -13.19
C GLN A 361 -14.41 -24.13 -12.61
N ALA A 362 -15.41 -23.82 -11.79
CA ALA A 362 -16.32 -24.82 -11.23
C ALA A 362 -17.12 -25.53 -12.33
N GLN A 363 -17.64 -24.78 -13.29
CA GLN A 363 -18.39 -25.30 -14.43
C GLN A 363 -17.54 -26.21 -15.32
N ALA A 364 -16.31 -25.80 -15.65
CA ALA A 364 -15.39 -26.60 -16.47
C ALA A 364 -15.10 -27.96 -15.84
N GLN A 365 -14.91 -28.00 -14.53
CA GLN A 365 -14.65 -29.23 -13.78
C GLN A 365 -15.93 -30.10 -13.60
N SER A 366 -17.12 -29.49 -13.69
CA SER A 366 -18.40 -30.18 -13.49
C SER A 366 -19.00 -30.75 -14.79
N VAL A 367 -18.34 -30.53 -15.94
CA VAL A 367 -18.80 -31.06 -17.22
C VAL A 367 -18.82 -32.62 -17.19
N GLY A 368 -20.01 -33.19 -17.12
CA GLY A 368 -20.19 -34.62 -17.03
C GLY A 368 -21.67 -35.01 -16.98
N GLY A 369 -21.98 -36.27 -17.16
CA GLY A 369 -23.36 -36.78 -17.08
C GLY A 369 -24.25 -36.40 -18.26
N CYS A 370 -23.71 -35.86 -19.34
CA CYS A 370 -24.41 -35.46 -20.57
C CYS A 370 -23.74 -36.09 -21.81
N GLY A 371 -24.36 -35.97 -22.98
CA GLY A 371 -23.87 -36.50 -24.24
C GLY A 371 -22.50 -35.93 -24.65
N ALA A 372 -21.86 -36.57 -25.62
CA ALA A 372 -20.51 -36.17 -26.04
C ALA A 372 -20.50 -34.75 -26.63
N PHE A 373 -21.49 -34.39 -27.45
CA PHE A 373 -21.62 -33.07 -28.02
C PHE A 373 -21.96 -32.00 -26.95
N GLU A 374 -22.89 -32.33 -26.04
CA GLU A 374 -23.27 -31.43 -24.95
C GLU A 374 -22.10 -31.11 -24.02
N LYS A 375 -21.17 -32.10 -23.80
CA LYS A 375 -19.94 -31.84 -23.03
C LYS A 375 -19.07 -30.79 -23.72
N GLN A 376 -18.91 -30.90 -25.05
CA GLN A 376 -18.13 -29.92 -25.82
C GLN A 376 -18.85 -28.56 -25.86
N ALA A 377 -20.17 -28.54 -26.08
CA ALA A 377 -21.00 -27.33 -26.08
C ALA A 377 -21.01 -26.59 -24.73
N ALA A 378 -20.85 -27.32 -23.62
CA ALA A 378 -20.76 -26.72 -22.27
C ALA A 378 -19.57 -25.75 -22.16
N PHE A 379 -18.46 -26.00 -22.87
CA PHE A 379 -17.31 -25.10 -22.85
C PHE A 379 -17.59 -23.76 -23.54
N TRP A 380 -18.61 -23.62 -24.39
CA TRP A 380 -19.03 -22.32 -24.89
C TRP A 380 -19.48 -21.40 -23.74
N VAL A 381 -20.32 -21.92 -22.83
CA VAL A 381 -20.79 -21.16 -21.65
C VAL A 381 -19.64 -20.87 -20.69
N VAL A 382 -18.75 -21.85 -20.46
CA VAL A 382 -17.54 -21.65 -19.64
C VAL A 382 -16.68 -20.50 -20.17
N VAL A 383 -16.43 -20.49 -21.50
CA VAL A 383 -15.62 -19.44 -22.13
C VAL A 383 -16.35 -18.10 -22.15
N ASP A 384 -17.68 -18.07 -22.28
CA ASP A 384 -18.45 -16.82 -22.16
C ASP A 384 -18.28 -16.17 -20.79
N ASN A 385 -18.31 -16.97 -19.70
CA ASN A 385 -18.05 -16.48 -18.34
C ASN A 385 -16.60 -15.97 -18.21
N LEU A 386 -15.62 -16.65 -18.79
CA LEU A 386 -14.22 -16.19 -18.79
C LEU A 386 -14.05 -14.89 -19.61
N GLN A 387 -14.77 -14.71 -20.71
CA GLN A 387 -14.73 -13.47 -21.47
C GLN A 387 -15.31 -12.28 -20.67
N ARG A 388 -16.35 -12.53 -19.87
CA ARG A 388 -16.86 -11.52 -18.91
C ARG A 388 -15.82 -11.22 -17.87
N ALA A 389 -15.23 -12.24 -17.25
CA ALA A 389 -14.14 -12.08 -16.27
C ALA A 389 -12.99 -11.25 -16.85
N ARG A 390 -12.55 -11.54 -18.08
CA ARG A 390 -11.44 -10.86 -18.76
C ARG A 390 -11.59 -9.34 -18.82
N ASN A 391 -12.82 -8.86 -19.00
CA ASN A 391 -13.10 -7.43 -19.11
C ASN A 391 -13.13 -6.73 -17.72
N LEU A 392 -13.17 -7.49 -16.64
CA LEU A 392 -13.39 -6.99 -15.28
C LEU A 392 -12.18 -7.21 -14.34
N VAL A 393 -11.25 -8.10 -14.71
CA VAL A 393 -10.05 -8.37 -13.90
C VAL A 393 -8.80 -7.73 -14.51
N SER A 394 -7.76 -7.60 -13.71
CA SER A 394 -6.45 -7.06 -14.11
C SER A 394 -5.29 -7.88 -13.53
N GLY A 395 -4.05 -7.54 -13.88
CA GLY A 395 -2.85 -8.15 -13.32
C GLY A 395 -2.80 -9.67 -13.53
N GLU A 396 -2.42 -10.40 -12.50
CA GLU A 396 -2.24 -11.86 -12.52
C GLU A 396 -3.52 -12.62 -12.89
N TYR A 397 -4.68 -12.15 -12.43
CA TYR A 397 -5.95 -12.77 -12.77
C TYR A 397 -6.29 -12.63 -14.25
N LEU A 398 -5.95 -11.52 -14.90
CA LEU A 398 -6.13 -11.36 -16.34
C LEU A 398 -5.32 -12.39 -17.14
N GLN A 399 -4.10 -12.67 -16.71
CA GLN A 399 -3.28 -13.72 -17.30
C GLN A 399 -3.93 -15.10 -17.14
N LYS A 400 -4.34 -15.48 -15.92
CA LYS A 400 -5.01 -16.75 -15.63
C LYS A 400 -6.30 -16.93 -16.43
N VAL A 401 -7.08 -15.88 -16.60
CA VAL A 401 -8.30 -15.89 -17.40
C VAL A 401 -7.99 -16.13 -18.89
N ASN A 402 -6.99 -15.44 -19.45
CA ASN A 402 -6.59 -15.62 -20.85
C ASN A 402 -6.08 -17.05 -21.13
N GLU A 403 -5.26 -17.60 -20.21
CA GLU A 403 -4.80 -19.00 -20.29
C GLU A 403 -5.98 -19.98 -20.23
N SER A 404 -6.96 -19.73 -19.35
CA SER A 404 -8.17 -20.55 -19.24
C SER A 404 -9.03 -20.51 -20.50
N ILE A 405 -9.21 -19.32 -21.10
CA ILE A 405 -9.91 -19.15 -22.39
C ILE A 405 -9.22 -19.98 -23.48
N ALA A 406 -7.90 -19.86 -23.60
CA ALA A 406 -7.13 -20.61 -24.61
C ALA A 406 -7.26 -22.13 -24.41
N ASN A 407 -7.18 -22.59 -23.16
CA ASN A 407 -7.28 -24.01 -22.82
C ASN A 407 -8.68 -24.56 -23.09
N PHE A 408 -9.74 -23.92 -22.60
CA PHE A 408 -11.09 -24.43 -22.69
C PHE A 408 -11.68 -24.30 -24.10
N SER A 409 -11.24 -23.34 -24.92
CA SER A 409 -11.64 -23.26 -26.33
C SER A 409 -11.20 -24.45 -27.17
N ARG A 410 -10.21 -25.23 -26.71
CA ARG A 410 -9.76 -26.46 -27.38
C ARG A 410 -10.78 -27.60 -27.28
N TYR A 411 -11.73 -27.51 -26.35
CA TYR A 411 -12.79 -28.48 -26.15
C TYR A 411 -14.06 -28.17 -26.95
N PHE A 412 -14.11 -27.08 -27.72
CA PHE A 412 -15.26 -26.75 -28.55
C PHE A 412 -15.51 -27.82 -29.59
N PRO A 413 -16.77 -28.08 -29.99
CA PRO A 413 -17.08 -28.94 -31.12
C PRO A 413 -16.37 -28.49 -32.39
N THR A 414 -15.99 -29.43 -33.25
CA THR A 414 -15.49 -29.15 -34.61
C THR A 414 -16.60 -28.65 -35.52
N ALA A 415 -16.24 -28.07 -36.63
CA ALA A 415 -17.24 -27.65 -37.65
C ALA A 415 -18.08 -28.83 -38.19
N GLU A 416 -17.46 -29.98 -38.27
CA GLU A 416 -18.14 -31.21 -38.69
C GLU A 416 -19.15 -31.69 -37.65
N GLU A 417 -18.77 -31.70 -36.37
CA GLU A 417 -19.67 -32.09 -35.27
C GLU A 417 -20.85 -31.13 -35.14
N ILE A 418 -20.65 -29.83 -35.35
CA ILE A 418 -21.72 -28.83 -35.39
C ILE A 418 -22.69 -29.12 -36.55
N PHE A 419 -22.14 -29.41 -37.74
CA PHE A 419 -22.92 -29.73 -38.90
C PHE A 419 -23.76 -31.02 -38.73
N PHE A 420 -23.17 -32.09 -38.18
CA PHE A 420 -23.88 -33.36 -37.93
C PHE A 420 -24.97 -33.26 -36.85
N ASN A 421 -24.99 -32.20 -36.04
CA ASN A 421 -26.06 -31.89 -35.10
C ASN A 421 -27.09 -30.88 -35.65
N ASP A 422 -27.13 -30.64 -36.98
CA ASP A 422 -28.02 -29.68 -37.65
C ASP A 422 -27.94 -28.25 -37.10
N LEU A 423 -26.77 -27.86 -36.60
CA LEU A 423 -26.52 -26.57 -35.98
C LEU A 423 -25.74 -25.64 -36.93
N LYS A 424 -25.91 -24.32 -36.76
CA LYS A 424 -25.23 -23.30 -37.56
C LYS A 424 -24.31 -22.47 -36.64
N PRO A 425 -23.00 -22.33 -36.96
CA PRO A 425 -22.12 -21.38 -36.27
C PRO A 425 -22.74 -19.98 -36.22
N GLY A 426 -22.61 -19.31 -35.09
CA GLY A 426 -23.19 -18.00 -34.82
C GLY A 426 -24.64 -17.99 -34.33
N SER A 427 -25.36 -19.12 -34.41
CA SER A 427 -26.69 -19.23 -33.81
C SER A 427 -26.67 -19.42 -32.32
N SER A 428 -27.81 -19.15 -31.67
CA SER A 428 -28.00 -19.37 -30.24
C SER A 428 -28.17 -20.85 -29.92
N TYR A 429 -27.59 -21.30 -28.80
CA TYR A 429 -27.72 -22.66 -28.29
C TYR A 429 -27.88 -22.65 -26.76
N THR A 430 -28.81 -23.45 -26.26
CA THR A 430 -29.00 -23.58 -24.80
C THR A 430 -28.33 -24.84 -24.30
N VAL A 431 -27.34 -24.65 -23.43
CA VAL A 431 -26.58 -25.72 -22.77
C VAL A 431 -27.26 -26.11 -21.49
N ASN A 432 -27.33 -27.41 -21.22
CA ASN A 432 -27.72 -27.98 -19.92
C ASN A 432 -26.91 -29.26 -19.69
N CYS A 433 -25.73 -29.12 -19.05
CA CYS A 433 -24.79 -30.20 -18.85
C CYS A 433 -24.12 -30.08 -17.47
N GLY A 434 -24.50 -30.91 -16.51
CA GLY A 434 -24.01 -30.85 -15.14
C GLY A 434 -24.38 -29.53 -14.48
N ALA A 435 -23.42 -28.84 -13.90
CA ALA A 435 -23.62 -27.50 -13.33
C ALA A 435 -23.54 -26.38 -14.38
N VAL A 436 -23.30 -26.71 -15.66
CA VAL A 436 -23.24 -25.75 -16.76
C VAL A 436 -24.62 -25.59 -17.39
N SER A 437 -25.22 -24.44 -17.20
CA SER A 437 -26.50 -24.08 -17.83
C SER A 437 -26.44 -22.65 -18.31
N GLY A 438 -26.99 -22.40 -19.51
CA GLY A 438 -27.09 -21.05 -20.08
C GLY A 438 -27.21 -21.06 -21.59
N THR A 439 -27.59 -19.90 -22.13
CA THR A 439 -27.66 -19.67 -23.57
C THR A 439 -26.38 -19.02 -24.06
N THR A 440 -25.83 -19.53 -25.12
CA THR A 440 -24.53 -19.15 -25.69
C THR A 440 -24.62 -19.09 -27.25
N THR A 441 -23.54 -18.69 -27.86
CA THR A 441 -23.40 -18.70 -29.34
C THR A 441 -22.57 -19.91 -29.77
N ILE A 442 -23.02 -20.60 -30.80
CA ILE A 442 -22.33 -21.75 -31.39
C ILE A 442 -21.01 -21.29 -32.03
N ARG A 443 -19.93 -21.90 -31.64
CA ARG A 443 -18.56 -21.65 -32.12
C ARG A 443 -17.84 -22.97 -32.42
N ALA A 444 -17.24 -23.04 -33.60
CA ALA A 444 -16.39 -24.15 -33.93
C ALA A 444 -15.03 -24.06 -33.25
N LYS A 445 -14.41 -25.19 -32.92
CA LYS A 445 -13.01 -25.28 -32.54
C LYS A 445 -12.14 -24.67 -33.64
N ARG A 446 -11.20 -23.82 -33.28
CA ARG A 446 -10.20 -23.22 -34.16
C ARG A 446 -8.98 -24.10 -34.29
#